data_f29dd1c39a317e9e6e52c71894818424
#
_entry.id   f29dd1c39a317e9e6e52c71894818424
#
_cell.length_a   1.000
_cell.length_b   1.000
_cell.length_c   1.000
_cell.angle_alpha   90.00
_cell.angle_beta   90.00
_cell.angle_gamma   90.00
#
_symmetry.space_group_name_H-M   'P 1'
#
loop_
_entity.id
_entity.type
_entity.pdbx_description
1 polymer ?
#
loop_
_entity_poly.entity_id
_entity_poly.type
_entity_poly.pdbx_seq_one_letter_code
_entity_poly.pdbx_strand_id
1 'polypeptide(L)'
;CLIQLCAADSKEVHIVQFINREKYKAPNLVKLLEDTEVKKVFHFARKDTEMIRWALGIEVNNVECTKIQSRLARGYSSQHSYKALVQEFCGISISKAKQASDFGKKNLDSKQLEYSANDVLHIIKIHEELNKILVREKRMELYKKSLKFLKARVDLDIAGFEKVDIWSHE
;
A
#
# COMPACT_ATOMS: atom_id res chain seq x y z
N CYS A 1 -9.16 -2.89 -13.11
CA CYS A 1 -8.22 -2.82 -11.98
C CYS A 1 -7.23 -1.68 -12.23
N LEU A 2 -6.80 -0.98 -11.18
CA LEU A 2 -5.82 0.11 -11.27
C LEU A 2 -4.65 -0.15 -10.34
N ILE A 3 -3.45 0.28 -10.76
CA ILE A 3 -2.29 0.45 -9.88
C ILE A 3 -1.81 1.89 -10.04
N GLN A 4 -1.68 2.61 -8.92
CA GLN A 4 -1.21 3.97 -8.87
C GLN A 4 0.24 4.00 -8.37
N LEU A 5 1.07 4.81 -9.00
CA LEU A 5 2.50 4.94 -8.68
C LEU A 5 2.88 6.42 -8.64
N CYS A 6 3.66 6.80 -7.64
CA CYS A 6 4.28 8.11 -7.54
C CYS A 6 5.72 7.95 -7.06
N ALA A 7 6.67 8.54 -7.78
CA ALA A 7 8.06 8.57 -7.30
C ALA A 7 8.20 9.57 -6.15
N ALA A 8 9.16 9.31 -5.25
CA ALA A 8 9.34 10.09 -4.03
C ALA A 8 9.66 11.57 -4.29
N ASP A 9 10.35 11.86 -5.38
CA ASP A 9 10.79 13.18 -5.83
C ASP A 9 9.86 13.84 -6.85
N SER A 10 8.72 13.20 -7.14
CA SER A 10 7.75 13.66 -8.15
C SER A 10 6.38 13.97 -7.54
N LYS A 11 5.65 14.86 -8.21
CA LYS A 11 4.21 15.06 -8.00
C LYS A 11 3.37 14.42 -9.11
N GLU A 12 4.04 13.81 -10.10
CA GLU A 12 3.38 13.11 -11.18
C GLU A 12 2.95 11.72 -10.70
N VAL A 13 1.67 11.39 -10.93
CA VAL A 13 1.11 10.09 -10.60
C VAL A 13 0.85 9.31 -11.87
N HIS A 14 1.44 8.13 -11.96
CA HIS A 14 1.20 7.19 -13.04
C HIS A 14 0.09 6.24 -12.64
N ILE A 15 -0.92 6.09 -13.52
CA ILE A 15 -2.04 5.16 -13.33
C ILE A 15 -1.94 4.06 -14.38
N VAL A 16 -1.68 2.84 -13.93
CA VAL A 16 -1.69 1.64 -14.78
C VAL A 16 -3.08 1.03 -14.71
N GLN A 17 -3.81 1.06 -15.83
CA GLN A 17 -5.16 0.51 -15.92
C GLN A 17 -5.16 -0.82 -16.67
N PHE A 18 -5.72 -1.85 -16.05
CA PHE A 18 -5.96 -3.16 -16.66
C PHE A 18 -7.43 -3.25 -17.08
N ILE A 19 -7.70 -3.12 -18.35
CA ILE A 19 -9.05 -3.11 -18.91
C ILE A 19 -9.54 -4.55 -19.17
N ASN A 20 -8.64 -5.41 -19.60
CA ASN A 20 -8.97 -6.81 -19.91
C ASN A 20 -8.47 -7.74 -18.79
N ARG A 21 -9.40 -8.49 -18.17
CA ARG A 21 -9.09 -9.39 -17.04
C ARG A 21 -8.33 -10.65 -17.44
N GLU A 22 -8.28 -10.99 -18.73
CA GLU A 22 -7.71 -12.26 -19.18
C GLU A 22 -6.17 -12.25 -19.28
N LYS A 23 -5.53 -11.07 -19.40
CA LYS A 23 -4.07 -10.98 -19.52
C LYS A 23 -3.55 -9.69 -18.90
N TYR A 24 -3.19 -9.75 -17.63
CA TYR A 24 -2.44 -8.67 -16.99
C TYR A 24 -0.98 -8.69 -17.47
N LYS A 25 -0.67 -7.94 -18.54
CA LYS A 25 0.70 -7.79 -19.04
C LYS A 25 1.20 -6.37 -18.78
N ALA A 26 2.18 -6.25 -17.90
CA ALA A 26 2.83 -4.96 -17.57
C ALA A 26 4.32 -5.19 -17.26
N PRO A 27 5.16 -5.52 -18.26
CA PRO A 27 6.55 -5.96 -18.03
C PRO A 27 7.39 -4.90 -17.30
N ASN A 28 7.22 -3.63 -17.59
CA ASN A 28 7.96 -2.56 -16.90
C ASN A 28 7.51 -2.42 -15.43
N LEU A 29 6.21 -2.58 -15.15
CA LEU A 29 5.68 -2.57 -13.78
C LEU A 29 6.20 -3.80 -13.02
N VAL A 30 6.20 -4.98 -13.63
CA VAL A 30 6.76 -6.22 -13.05
C VAL A 30 8.23 -6.00 -12.67
N LYS A 31 9.04 -5.51 -13.61
CA LYS A 31 10.46 -5.21 -13.36
C LYS A 31 10.65 -4.24 -12.19
N LEU A 32 9.83 -3.18 -12.11
CA LEU A 32 9.85 -2.22 -10.99
C LEU A 32 9.48 -2.88 -9.65
N LEU A 33 8.44 -3.70 -9.65
CA LEU A 33 7.93 -4.32 -8.41
C LEU A 33 8.87 -5.41 -7.88
N GLU A 34 9.57 -6.14 -8.75
CA GLU A 34 10.56 -7.16 -8.37
C GLU A 34 11.93 -6.59 -8.02
N ASP A 35 12.23 -5.34 -8.38
CA ASP A 35 13.53 -4.70 -8.13
C ASP A 35 13.79 -4.59 -6.62
N THR A 36 14.88 -5.18 -6.14
CA THR A 36 15.30 -5.15 -4.72
C THR A 36 15.87 -3.81 -4.29
N GLU A 37 16.39 -3.00 -5.22
CA GLU A 37 17.00 -1.71 -4.92
C GLU A 37 15.95 -0.60 -4.79
N VAL A 38 14.81 -0.75 -5.47
CA VAL A 38 13.73 0.21 -5.42
C VAL A 38 12.79 -0.10 -4.24
N LYS A 39 12.69 0.82 -3.29
CA LYS A 39 11.75 0.73 -2.18
C LYS A 39 10.32 1.00 -2.64
N LYS A 40 9.39 0.11 -2.33
CA LYS A 40 7.95 0.28 -2.60
C LYS A 40 7.20 0.52 -1.30
N VAL A 41 6.61 1.71 -1.17
CA VAL A 41 5.86 2.12 0.01
C VAL A 41 4.35 1.97 -0.25
N PHE A 42 3.69 1.19 0.59
CA PHE A 42 2.25 0.93 0.52
C PHE A 42 1.54 1.41 1.79
N HIS A 43 0.23 1.63 1.68
CA HIS A 43 -0.63 1.66 2.86
C HIS A 43 -1.48 0.40 2.92
N PHE A 44 -1.22 -0.47 3.89
CA PHE A 44 -1.82 -1.81 4.01
C PHE A 44 -1.28 -2.80 2.97
N ALA A 45 0.03 -2.82 2.78
CA ALA A 45 0.78 -3.65 1.81
C ALA A 45 0.30 -5.10 1.68
N ARG A 46 -0.23 -5.72 2.77
CA ARG A 46 -0.78 -7.08 2.77
C ARG A 46 -1.77 -7.30 1.61
N LYS A 47 -2.72 -6.35 1.41
CA LYS A 47 -3.74 -6.52 0.36
C LYS A 47 -3.21 -6.20 -1.02
N ASP A 48 -2.36 -5.19 -1.15
CA ASP A 48 -1.81 -4.83 -2.45
C ASP A 48 -0.86 -5.92 -2.97
N THR A 49 0.01 -6.46 -2.10
CA THR A 49 0.95 -7.53 -2.50
C THR A 49 0.24 -8.86 -2.77
N GLU A 50 -0.83 -9.19 -2.03
CA GLU A 50 -1.71 -10.32 -2.34
C GLU A 50 -2.34 -10.19 -3.74
N MET A 51 -2.93 -9.03 -4.04
CA MET A 51 -3.58 -8.76 -5.33
C MET A 51 -2.58 -8.73 -6.50
N ILE A 52 -1.39 -8.16 -6.31
CA ILE A 52 -0.32 -8.15 -7.29
C ILE A 52 0.14 -9.57 -7.59
N ARG A 53 0.33 -10.40 -6.56
CA ARG A 53 0.72 -11.80 -6.72
C ARG A 53 -0.34 -12.61 -7.46
N TRP A 54 -1.62 -12.39 -7.14
CA TRP A 54 -2.71 -13.04 -7.84
C TRP A 54 -2.82 -12.60 -9.31
N ALA A 55 -2.67 -11.29 -9.59
CA ALA A 55 -2.88 -10.73 -10.93
C ALA A 55 -1.67 -10.89 -11.85
N LEU A 56 -0.46 -10.70 -11.33
CA LEU A 56 0.78 -10.67 -12.11
C LEU A 56 1.67 -11.90 -11.89
N GLY A 57 1.38 -12.74 -10.91
CA GLY A 57 2.16 -13.95 -10.59
C GLY A 57 3.54 -13.67 -10.01
N ILE A 58 3.78 -12.45 -9.47
CA ILE A 58 5.09 -12.02 -8.98
C ILE A 58 5.08 -11.76 -7.48
N GLU A 59 6.26 -11.72 -6.89
CA GLU A 59 6.49 -11.26 -5.53
C GLU A 59 7.06 -9.85 -5.54
N VAL A 60 6.45 -8.96 -4.73
CA VAL A 60 6.95 -7.57 -4.60
C VAL A 60 8.10 -7.56 -3.61
N ASN A 61 9.27 -7.07 -4.04
CA ASN A 61 10.46 -6.95 -3.22
C ASN A 61 10.59 -5.54 -2.59
N ASN A 62 11.39 -5.43 -1.52
CA ASN A 62 11.70 -4.18 -0.81
C ASN A 62 10.46 -3.36 -0.43
N VAL A 63 9.52 -4.02 0.26
CA VAL A 63 8.22 -3.46 0.65
C VAL A 63 8.31 -2.73 1.98
N GLU A 64 7.72 -1.54 2.05
CA GLU A 64 7.44 -0.78 3.27
C GLU A 64 5.92 -0.62 3.44
N CYS A 65 5.44 -0.55 4.70
CA CYS A 65 4.00 -0.48 4.97
C CYS A 65 3.67 0.56 6.03
N THR A 66 3.08 1.69 5.61
CA THR A 66 2.71 2.79 6.51
C THR A 66 1.62 2.41 7.52
N LYS A 67 0.78 1.42 7.24
CA LYS A 67 -0.21 0.93 8.22
C LYS A 67 0.44 0.15 9.36
N ILE A 68 1.44 -0.70 9.07
CA ILE A 68 2.23 -1.40 10.10
C ILE A 68 3.04 -0.37 10.90
N GLN A 69 3.70 0.58 10.21
CA GLN A 69 4.40 1.69 10.87
C GLN A 69 3.47 2.43 11.84
N SER A 70 2.30 2.86 11.35
CA SER A 70 1.34 3.61 12.16
C SER A 70 0.88 2.85 13.40
N ARG A 71 0.60 1.55 13.28
CA ARG A 71 0.18 0.72 14.43
C ARG A 71 1.30 0.58 15.46
N LEU A 72 2.52 0.41 15.02
CA LEU A 72 3.67 0.29 15.93
C LEU A 72 4.11 1.65 16.49
N ALA A 73 4.12 2.70 15.69
CA ALA A 73 4.52 4.04 16.12
C ALA A 73 3.49 4.70 17.05
N ARG A 74 2.19 4.43 16.80
CA ARG A 74 1.05 5.15 17.40
C ARG A 74 0.08 4.17 18.08
N GLY A 75 0.60 3.27 18.91
CA GLY A 75 -0.21 2.27 19.64
C GLY A 75 -1.30 2.86 20.55
N TYR A 76 -1.24 4.15 20.85
CA TYR A 76 -2.25 4.91 21.59
C TYR A 76 -3.45 5.36 20.74
N SER A 77 -3.34 5.31 19.41
CA SER A 77 -4.38 5.76 18.48
C SER A 77 -5.13 4.57 17.88
N SER A 78 -6.42 4.74 17.61
CA SER A 78 -7.23 3.83 16.79
C SER A 78 -7.28 4.24 15.30
N GLN A 79 -6.72 5.42 14.95
CA GLN A 79 -6.80 6.03 13.62
C GLN A 79 -5.59 5.68 12.77
N HIS A 80 -5.66 4.54 12.06
CA HIS A 80 -4.60 4.03 11.20
C HIS A 80 -4.98 3.96 9.72
N SER A 81 -6.06 4.62 9.29
CA SER A 81 -6.43 4.71 7.89
C SER A 81 -5.54 5.71 7.15
N TYR A 82 -5.32 5.49 5.85
CA TYR A 82 -4.55 6.43 5.02
C TYR A 82 -5.08 7.86 5.13
N LYS A 83 -6.39 8.03 5.02
CA LYS A 83 -7.05 9.35 5.18
C LYS A 83 -6.71 10.02 6.52
N ALA A 84 -6.75 9.27 7.63
CA ALA A 84 -6.42 9.80 8.95
C ALA A 84 -4.94 10.24 9.03
N LEU A 85 -4.04 9.45 8.44
CA LEU A 85 -2.62 9.77 8.41
C LEU A 85 -2.32 10.98 7.52
N VAL A 86 -2.99 11.11 6.36
CA VAL A 86 -2.86 12.30 5.51
C VAL A 86 -3.34 13.55 6.24
N GLN A 87 -4.48 13.47 6.92
CA GLN A 87 -4.98 14.60 7.72
C GLN A 87 -3.99 14.99 8.82
N GLU A 88 -3.44 14.02 9.53
CA GLU A 88 -2.53 14.26 10.67
C GLU A 88 -1.17 14.79 10.24
N PHE A 89 -0.53 14.15 9.22
CA PHE A 89 0.84 14.49 8.83
C PHE A 89 0.94 15.50 7.69
N CYS A 90 -0.11 15.68 6.91
CA CYS A 90 -0.12 16.60 5.77
C CYS A 90 -1.09 17.79 5.95
N GLY A 91 -2.03 17.72 6.90
CA GLY A 91 -3.07 18.74 7.08
C GLY A 91 -4.13 18.75 5.99
N ILE A 92 -4.20 17.69 5.16
CA ILE A 92 -5.05 17.60 3.98
C ILE A 92 -6.22 16.65 4.26
N SER A 93 -7.44 17.09 3.91
CA SER A 93 -8.63 16.25 3.98
C SER A 93 -8.92 15.59 2.65
N ILE A 94 -8.80 14.26 2.57
CA ILE A 94 -9.10 13.48 1.36
C ILE A 94 -10.58 13.09 1.34
N SER A 95 -11.25 13.35 0.22
CA SER A 95 -12.62 12.91 -0.03
C SER A 95 -12.69 11.41 -0.33
N LYS A 96 -13.69 10.72 0.19
CA LYS A 96 -14.02 9.32 -0.17
C LYS A 96 -15.08 9.21 -1.26
N ALA A 97 -15.53 10.31 -1.85
CA ALA A 97 -16.71 10.37 -2.71
C ALA A 97 -16.65 9.44 -3.95
N LYS A 98 -15.45 9.07 -4.40
CA LYS A 98 -15.26 8.19 -5.58
C LYS A 98 -14.79 6.76 -5.23
N GLN A 99 -14.62 6.43 -3.95
CA GLN A 99 -14.11 5.11 -3.53
C GLN A 99 -14.92 3.94 -4.10
N ALA A 100 -16.24 4.07 -4.22
CA ALA A 100 -17.14 3.05 -4.75
C ALA A 100 -17.49 3.24 -6.23
N SER A 101 -16.74 4.08 -6.97
CA SER A 101 -17.02 4.30 -8.39
C SER A 101 -16.48 3.16 -9.25
N ASP A 102 -17.05 2.99 -10.45
CA ASP A 102 -16.60 1.99 -11.41
C ASP A 102 -15.26 2.39 -12.06
N PHE A 103 -14.17 1.78 -11.57
CA PHE A 103 -12.82 1.91 -12.13
C PHE A 103 -12.54 0.89 -13.27
N GLY A 104 -13.53 0.09 -13.66
CA GLY A 104 -13.46 -0.85 -14.79
C GLY A 104 -13.75 -0.20 -16.14
N LYS A 105 -14.24 1.04 -16.19
CA LYS A 105 -14.50 1.78 -17.42
C LYS A 105 -13.23 1.96 -18.23
N LYS A 106 -13.36 2.01 -19.55
CA LYS A 106 -12.25 2.30 -20.47
C LYS A 106 -11.63 3.69 -20.22
N ASN A 107 -12.49 4.71 -19.99
CA ASN A 107 -12.06 6.08 -19.72
C ASN A 107 -12.50 6.48 -18.32
N LEU A 108 -11.56 6.88 -17.49
CA LEU A 108 -11.81 7.43 -16.16
C LEU A 108 -12.10 8.92 -16.27
N ASP A 109 -13.05 9.41 -15.47
CA ASP A 109 -13.31 10.83 -15.35
C ASP A 109 -12.24 11.56 -14.51
N SER A 110 -12.17 12.90 -14.62
CA SER A 110 -11.18 13.71 -13.90
C SER A 110 -11.25 13.52 -12.39
N LYS A 111 -12.43 13.32 -11.81
CA LYS A 111 -12.61 13.08 -10.37
C LYS A 111 -12.14 11.69 -9.94
N GLN A 112 -12.25 10.68 -10.82
CA GLN A 112 -11.69 9.36 -10.59
C GLN A 112 -10.16 9.38 -10.64
N LEU A 113 -9.59 10.12 -11.60
CA LEU A 113 -8.13 10.31 -11.71
C LEU A 113 -7.58 11.06 -10.49
N GLU A 114 -8.23 12.16 -10.08
CA GLU A 114 -7.85 12.90 -8.88
C GLU A 114 -7.93 12.04 -7.62
N TYR A 115 -9.01 11.26 -7.46
CA TYR A 115 -9.14 10.32 -6.35
C TYR A 115 -7.99 9.32 -6.33
N SER A 116 -7.69 8.69 -7.48
CA SER A 116 -6.61 7.70 -7.61
C SER A 116 -5.23 8.31 -7.32
N ALA A 117 -5.00 9.56 -7.75
CA ALA A 117 -3.75 10.26 -7.46
C ALA A 117 -3.57 10.54 -5.96
N ASN A 118 -4.63 10.93 -5.27
CA ASN A 118 -4.59 11.20 -3.83
C ASN A 118 -4.27 9.96 -2.98
N ASP A 119 -4.49 8.75 -3.50
CA ASP A 119 -4.16 7.51 -2.79
C ASP A 119 -2.65 7.25 -2.66
N VAL A 120 -1.80 7.95 -3.44
CA VAL A 120 -0.34 7.76 -3.43
C VAL A 120 0.48 9.03 -3.18
N LEU A 121 -0.04 10.23 -3.47
CA LEU A 121 0.70 11.50 -3.43
C LEU A 121 1.33 11.82 -2.07
N HIS A 122 0.75 11.35 -0.97
CA HIS A 122 1.17 11.72 0.38
C HIS A 122 1.90 10.60 1.12
N ILE A 123 2.02 9.42 0.50
CA ILE A 123 2.47 8.21 1.21
C ILE A 123 3.93 8.31 1.67
N ILE A 124 4.79 8.96 0.90
CA ILE A 124 6.21 9.11 1.23
C ILE A 124 6.37 10.00 2.46
N LYS A 125 5.71 11.15 2.50
CA LYS A 125 5.74 12.04 3.67
C LYS A 125 5.25 11.33 4.94
N ILE A 126 4.16 10.56 4.83
CA ILE A 126 3.64 9.75 5.94
C ILE A 126 4.67 8.72 6.40
N HIS A 127 5.31 8.02 5.46
CA HIS A 127 6.35 7.04 5.73
C HIS A 127 7.53 7.65 6.51
N GLU A 128 8.00 8.82 6.10
CA GLU A 128 9.10 9.54 6.74
C GLU A 128 8.74 9.97 8.18
N GLU A 129 7.56 10.57 8.38
CA GLU A 129 7.12 11.00 9.70
C GLU A 129 6.92 9.82 10.65
N LEU A 130 6.33 8.72 10.18
CA LEU A 130 6.17 7.50 10.96
C LEU A 130 7.53 6.85 11.30
N ASN A 131 8.52 6.92 10.41
CA ASN A 131 9.89 6.46 10.71
C ASN A 131 10.51 7.26 11.86
N LYS A 132 10.37 8.59 11.89
CA LYS A 132 10.86 9.42 12.99
C LYS A 132 10.26 8.98 14.33
N ILE A 133 8.95 8.68 14.35
CA ILE A 133 8.26 8.21 15.56
C ILE A 133 8.78 6.81 15.96
N LEU A 134 8.92 5.87 15.01
CA LEU A 134 9.43 4.52 15.28
C LEU A 134 10.84 4.54 15.89
N VAL A 135 11.71 5.44 15.41
CA VAL A 135 13.06 5.64 15.97
C VAL A 135 12.96 6.17 17.39
N ARG A 136 12.19 7.24 17.61
CA ARG A 136 11.97 7.85 18.92
C ARG A 136 11.44 6.84 19.95
N GLU A 137 10.47 6.02 19.55
CA GLU A 137 9.83 5.01 20.39
C GLU A 137 10.64 3.69 20.48
N LYS A 138 11.84 3.64 19.87
CA LYS A 138 12.71 2.44 19.83
C LYS A 138 12.03 1.19 19.27
N ARG A 139 11.12 1.37 18.29
CA ARG A 139 10.32 0.28 17.68
C ARG A 139 10.72 -0.06 16.25
N MET A 140 11.78 0.55 15.71
CA MET A 140 12.24 0.32 14.33
C MET A 140 12.61 -1.15 14.07
N GLU A 141 13.30 -1.81 15.00
CA GLU A 141 13.64 -3.23 14.82
C GLU A 141 12.41 -4.14 14.86
N LEU A 142 11.41 -3.83 15.69
CA LEU A 142 10.13 -4.54 15.68
C LEU A 142 9.41 -4.36 14.35
N TYR A 143 9.41 -3.14 13.79
CA TYR A 143 8.84 -2.86 12.48
C TYR A 143 9.52 -3.68 11.38
N LYS A 144 10.85 -3.70 11.31
CA LYS A 144 11.60 -4.51 10.33
C LYS A 144 11.27 -6.01 10.43
N LYS A 145 11.14 -6.55 11.65
CA LYS A 145 10.72 -7.94 11.87
C LYS A 145 9.30 -8.19 11.39
N SER A 146 8.38 -7.25 11.63
CA SER A 146 7.00 -7.33 11.17
C SER A 146 6.89 -7.31 9.64
N LEU A 147 7.74 -6.55 8.94
CA LEU A 147 7.81 -6.58 7.48
C LEU A 147 8.28 -7.93 6.93
N LYS A 148 9.26 -8.58 7.57
CA LYS A 148 9.69 -9.93 7.16
C LYS A 148 8.56 -10.95 7.25
N PHE A 149 7.65 -10.78 8.21
CA PHE A 149 6.47 -11.63 8.38
C PHE A 149 5.39 -11.39 7.31
N LEU A 150 5.40 -10.22 6.66
CA LEU A 150 4.38 -9.84 5.68
C LEU A 150 4.23 -10.88 4.55
N LYS A 151 5.34 -11.43 4.06
CA LYS A 151 5.34 -12.46 3.02
C LYS A 151 4.59 -13.71 3.46
N ALA A 152 4.94 -14.25 4.63
CA ALA A 152 4.26 -15.43 5.20
C ALA A 152 2.76 -15.16 5.43
N ARG A 153 2.41 -13.93 5.85
CA ARG A 153 1.00 -13.54 6.01
C ARG A 153 0.26 -13.54 4.68
N VAL A 154 0.87 -13.05 3.60
CA VAL A 154 0.29 -13.09 2.25
C VAL A 154 0.14 -14.54 1.75
N ASP A 155 1.13 -15.41 2.01
CA ASP A 155 1.05 -16.83 1.68
C ASP A 155 -0.15 -17.50 2.37
N LEU A 156 -0.38 -17.19 3.65
CA LEU A 156 -1.54 -17.66 4.41
C LEU A 156 -2.87 -17.15 3.82
N ASP A 157 -2.93 -15.89 3.40
CA ASP A 157 -4.13 -15.32 2.78
C ASP A 157 -4.50 -16.04 1.48
N ILE A 158 -3.52 -16.26 0.62
CA ILE A 158 -3.69 -16.98 -0.65
C ILE A 158 -4.09 -18.44 -0.41
N ALA A 159 -3.58 -19.06 0.66
CA ALA A 159 -3.94 -20.42 1.06
C ALA A 159 -5.32 -20.53 1.74
N GLY A 160 -6.07 -19.42 1.88
CA GLY A 160 -7.42 -19.40 2.46
C GLY A 160 -7.50 -19.13 3.97
N PHE A 161 -6.37 -18.81 4.62
CA PHE A 161 -6.30 -18.49 6.05
C PHE A 161 -6.46 -16.99 6.34
N GLU A 162 -7.12 -16.22 5.47
CA GLU A 162 -7.24 -14.76 5.59
C GLU A 162 -7.84 -14.32 6.93
N LYS A 163 -8.84 -15.06 7.42
CA LYS A 163 -9.60 -14.73 8.65
C LYS A 163 -9.12 -15.52 9.86
N VAL A 164 -8.16 -16.40 9.70
CA VAL A 164 -7.67 -17.26 10.77
C VAL A 164 -6.37 -16.68 11.33
N ASP A 165 -6.30 -16.56 12.65
CA ASP A 165 -5.03 -16.36 13.36
C ASP A 165 -4.49 -17.74 13.78
N ILE A 166 -3.54 -18.26 12.97
CA ILE A 166 -2.97 -19.59 13.21
C ILE A 166 -2.12 -19.69 14.48
N TRP A 167 -1.87 -18.57 15.16
CA TRP A 167 -1.16 -18.52 16.44
C TRP A 167 -2.10 -18.20 17.62
N SER A 168 -3.39 -17.96 17.37
CA SER A 168 -4.32 -17.75 18.47
C SER A 168 -4.50 -19.05 19.26
N HIS A 169 -4.58 -18.90 20.57
CA HIS A 169 -5.10 -19.94 21.45
C HIS A 169 -6.61 -19.84 21.44
N GLU A 170 -7.31 -20.89 21.02
CA GLU A 170 -8.78 -21.00 21.13
C GLU A 170 -9.20 -21.32 22.57
#